data_17b6819627807210cb868fc8ca460bb2
#
_entry.id   17b6819627807210cb868fc8ca460bb2
#
_cell.length_a   1.000
_cell.length_b   1.000
_cell.length_c   1.000
_cell.angle_alpha   90.00
_cell.angle_beta   90.00
_cell.angle_gamma   90.00
#
_symmetry.space_group_name_H-M   'P 1'
#
loop_
_entity.id
_entity.type
_entity.pdbx_description
1 polymer ?
#
loop_
_entity_poly.entity_id
_entity_poly.type
_entity_poly.pdbx_seq_one_letter_code
_entity_poly.pdbx_strand_id
1 'polypeptide(L)'
;MHIKPLHILLAALLLLGACNDIAPSDRLIEVPATTAKRKVLVEEFTGQRCLNCPAAAEELSRLQAQYGADTLVVVAIHGGRLAILPKEGLVGLATPLGKTYAEHWG
;
A
#
# COMPACT_ATOMS: atom_id res chain seq x y z
N MET A 1 -45.64 -31.48 28.61
CA MET A 1 -44.49 -31.05 29.44
C MET A 1 -44.70 -29.54 29.65
N HIS A 2 -45.21 -29.10 30.81
CA HIS A 2 -45.49 -27.67 31.07
C HIS A 2 -44.23 -27.00 31.60
N ILE A 3 -43.57 -26.24 30.74
CA ILE A 3 -42.46 -25.38 31.15
C ILE A 3 -43.07 -24.27 32.00
N LYS A 4 -42.72 -24.23 33.30
CA LYS A 4 -43.24 -23.22 34.22
C LYS A 4 -42.72 -21.83 33.80
N PRO A 5 -43.58 -20.80 33.81
CA PRO A 5 -43.17 -19.43 33.38
C PRO A 5 -41.94 -18.92 34.09
N LEU A 6 -41.65 -19.42 35.28
CA LEU A 6 -40.48 -19.10 36.06
C LEU A 6 -39.17 -19.51 35.37
N HIS A 7 -39.14 -20.65 34.66
CA HIS A 7 -37.94 -21.10 33.94
C HIS A 7 -37.64 -20.26 32.70
N ILE A 8 -38.72 -19.78 32.03
CA ILE A 8 -38.61 -18.87 30.88
C ILE A 8 -38.05 -17.52 31.34
N LEU A 9 -38.53 -17.02 32.47
CA LEU A 9 -38.06 -15.75 33.04
C LEU A 9 -36.57 -15.84 33.48
N LEU A 10 -36.19 -16.97 34.09
CA LEU A 10 -34.79 -17.21 34.52
C LEU A 10 -33.84 -17.31 33.32
N ALA A 11 -34.26 -18.01 32.25
CA ALA A 11 -33.49 -18.12 31.00
C ALA A 11 -33.34 -16.76 30.30
N ALA A 12 -34.37 -15.92 30.29
CA ALA A 12 -34.33 -14.57 29.74
C ALA A 12 -33.38 -13.65 30.53
N LEU A 13 -33.35 -13.75 31.87
CA LEU A 13 -32.43 -13.00 32.69
C LEU A 13 -30.95 -13.41 32.44
N LEU A 14 -30.68 -14.68 32.21
CA LEU A 14 -29.34 -15.17 31.91
C LEU A 14 -28.84 -14.72 30.54
N LEU A 15 -29.72 -14.54 29.56
CA LEU A 15 -29.38 -14.07 28.23
C LEU A 15 -29.09 -12.55 28.21
N LEU A 16 -29.63 -11.77 29.12
CA LEU A 16 -29.38 -10.33 29.24
C LEU A 16 -28.01 -10.01 29.84
N GLY A 17 -27.37 -10.93 30.56
CA GLY A 17 -26.03 -10.78 31.14
C GLY A 17 -24.86 -11.12 30.20
N ALA A 18 -25.14 -11.55 28.96
CA ALA A 18 -24.11 -12.04 28.05
C ALA A 18 -23.37 -10.92 27.27
N CYS A 19 -23.73 -9.64 27.42
CA CYS A 19 -22.95 -8.54 26.90
C CYS A 19 -21.80 -8.22 27.87
N ASN A 20 -20.69 -8.95 27.75
CA ASN A 20 -19.45 -8.56 28.39
C ASN A 20 -18.95 -7.29 27.72
N ASP A 21 -19.03 -6.19 28.42
CA ASP A 21 -18.50 -4.91 27.95
C ASP A 21 -16.96 -5.02 28.00
N ILE A 22 -16.32 -4.97 26.84
CA ILE A 22 -14.86 -4.96 26.72
C ILE A 22 -14.36 -3.67 27.39
N ALA A 23 -13.49 -3.81 28.38
CA ALA A 23 -12.94 -2.65 29.07
C ALA A 23 -12.30 -1.68 28.07
N PRO A 24 -12.39 -0.34 28.29
CA PRO A 24 -11.79 0.64 27.37
C PRO A 24 -10.31 0.41 27.13
N SER A 25 -9.56 -0.11 28.09
CA SER A 25 -8.14 -0.52 28.00
C SER A 25 -7.90 -1.65 27.01
N ASP A 26 -8.90 -2.51 26.79
CA ASP A 26 -8.78 -3.67 25.90
C ASP A 26 -9.30 -3.40 24.48
N ARG A 27 -9.95 -2.25 24.29
CA ARG A 27 -10.50 -1.82 22.99
C ARG A 27 -9.46 -1.14 22.11
N LEU A 28 -8.45 -0.54 22.71
CA LEU A 28 -7.43 0.24 22.01
C LEU A 28 -6.05 -0.26 22.45
N ILE A 29 -5.33 -0.83 21.51
CA ILE A 29 -3.89 -1.02 21.68
C ILE A 29 -3.26 0.34 21.38
N GLU A 30 -2.84 1.04 22.42
CA GLU A 30 -2.08 2.28 22.26
C GLU A 30 -0.70 1.92 21.72
N VAL A 31 -0.54 1.99 20.41
CA VAL A 31 0.76 1.87 19.77
C VAL A 31 1.49 3.20 20.00
N PRO A 32 2.68 3.21 20.62
CA PRO A 32 3.46 4.42 20.76
C PRO A 32 3.57 5.11 19.40
N ALA A 33 3.22 6.38 19.32
CA ALA A 33 3.37 7.15 18.10
C ALA A 33 4.85 7.13 17.71
N THR A 34 5.21 6.23 16.81
CA THR A 34 6.48 6.34 16.11
C THR A 34 6.42 7.68 15.38
N THR A 35 7.38 8.54 15.62
CA THR A 35 7.57 9.77 14.83
C THR A 35 7.64 9.33 13.38
N ALA A 36 6.51 9.37 12.68
CA ALA A 36 6.43 9.02 11.29
C ALA A 36 7.29 10.02 10.52
N LYS A 37 8.47 9.59 10.10
CA LYS A 37 9.29 10.39 9.19
C LYS A 37 8.51 10.50 7.88
N ARG A 38 8.43 11.72 7.35
CA ARG A 38 7.80 11.97 6.05
C ARG A 38 8.56 11.18 4.99
N LYS A 39 7.84 10.34 4.23
CA LYS A 39 8.41 9.63 3.09
C LYS A 39 8.06 10.38 1.80
N VAL A 40 8.98 10.38 0.85
CA VAL A 40 8.81 10.96 -0.47
C VAL A 40 8.81 9.82 -1.48
N LEU A 41 7.76 9.72 -2.28
CA LEU A 41 7.70 8.83 -3.43
C LEU A 41 8.16 9.62 -4.66
N VAL A 42 9.12 9.05 -5.38
CA VAL A 42 9.55 9.54 -6.70
C VAL A 42 9.17 8.51 -7.75
N GLU A 43 8.37 8.91 -8.70
CA GLU A 43 7.98 8.09 -9.85
C GLU A 43 8.80 8.54 -11.05
N GLU A 44 9.67 7.67 -11.54
CA GLU A 44 10.49 7.88 -12.72
C GLU A 44 9.82 7.23 -13.93
N PHE A 45 9.36 8.03 -14.89
CA PHE A 45 8.89 7.49 -16.16
C PHE A 45 10.06 7.23 -17.09
N THR A 46 10.33 5.96 -17.36
CA THR A 46 11.51 5.50 -18.09
C THR A 46 11.16 4.60 -19.27
N GLY A 47 12.13 4.31 -20.11
CA GLY A 47 11.94 3.44 -21.26
C GLY A 47 13.27 2.98 -21.88
N GLN A 48 13.25 1.81 -22.50
CA GLN A 48 14.47 1.19 -23.05
C GLN A 48 15.14 2.01 -24.18
N ARG A 49 14.39 2.95 -24.79
CA ARG A 49 14.89 3.84 -25.85
C ARG A 49 15.25 5.24 -25.35
N CYS A 50 15.25 5.44 -24.05
CA CYS A 50 15.49 6.73 -23.43
C CYS A 50 17.00 6.91 -23.18
N LEU A 51 17.65 7.81 -23.90
CA LEU A 51 19.08 8.04 -23.77
C LEU A 51 19.48 8.73 -22.47
N ASN A 52 18.60 9.54 -21.89
CA ASN A 52 18.88 10.32 -20.67
C ASN A 52 18.43 9.57 -19.39
N CYS A 53 17.62 8.54 -19.49
CA CYS A 53 17.08 7.84 -18.32
C CYS A 53 18.17 7.16 -17.45
N PRO A 54 19.27 6.61 -17.98
CA PRO A 54 20.33 6.11 -17.13
C PRO A 54 20.92 7.15 -16.20
N ALA A 55 21.18 8.38 -16.69
CA ALA A 55 21.68 9.47 -15.86
C ALA A 55 20.68 9.91 -14.79
N ALA A 56 19.38 9.92 -15.10
CA ALA A 56 18.33 10.18 -14.11
C ALA A 56 18.29 9.10 -13.03
N ALA A 57 18.39 7.82 -13.41
CA ALA A 57 18.42 6.71 -12.47
C ALA A 57 19.64 6.75 -11.54
N GLU A 58 20.82 7.14 -12.06
CA GLU A 58 22.03 7.35 -11.26
C GLU A 58 21.82 8.46 -10.21
N GLU A 59 21.23 9.59 -10.62
CA GLU A 59 20.95 10.69 -9.72
C GLU A 59 19.93 10.31 -8.64
N LEU A 60 18.88 9.57 -8.99
CA LEU A 60 17.91 9.06 -8.01
C LEU A 60 18.55 8.08 -7.03
N SER A 61 19.46 7.22 -7.50
CA SER A 61 20.24 6.33 -6.65
C SER A 61 21.13 7.10 -5.67
N ARG A 62 21.78 8.17 -6.14
CA ARG A 62 22.59 9.06 -5.31
C ARG A 62 21.75 9.75 -4.23
N LEU A 63 20.58 10.26 -4.60
CA LEU A 63 19.66 10.90 -3.65
C LEU A 63 19.12 9.89 -2.63
N GLN A 64 18.81 8.66 -3.05
CA GLN A 64 18.36 7.60 -2.15
C GLN A 64 19.47 7.20 -1.16
N ALA A 65 20.72 7.15 -1.61
CA ALA A 65 21.87 6.92 -0.73
C ALA A 65 22.07 8.08 0.28
N GLN A 66 21.80 9.32 -0.14
CA GLN A 66 21.95 10.52 0.71
C GLN A 66 20.85 10.62 1.77
N TYR A 67 19.59 10.38 1.41
CA TYR A 67 18.44 10.59 2.28
C TYR A 67 17.93 9.30 2.95
N GLY A 68 18.38 8.15 2.50
CA GLY A 68 17.98 6.83 2.98
C GLY A 68 16.76 6.29 2.23
N ALA A 69 16.78 4.98 1.97
CA ALA A 69 15.71 4.27 1.26
C ALA A 69 14.37 4.31 2.02
N ASP A 70 14.39 4.49 3.33
CA ASP A 70 13.19 4.67 4.15
C ASP A 70 12.53 6.05 3.98
N THR A 71 13.30 7.04 3.52
CA THR A 71 12.83 8.41 3.32
C THR A 71 12.47 8.67 1.86
N LEU A 72 13.31 8.21 0.93
CA LEU A 72 13.12 8.38 -0.50
C LEU A 72 12.83 7.02 -1.15
N VAL A 73 11.59 6.81 -1.55
CA VAL A 73 11.15 5.62 -2.28
C VAL A 73 11.11 5.94 -3.76
N VAL A 74 11.92 5.24 -4.55
CA VAL A 74 11.99 5.43 -6.00
C VAL A 74 11.29 4.26 -6.69
N VAL A 75 10.40 4.57 -7.62
CA VAL A 75 9.70 3.59 -8.47
C VAL A 75 9.91 3.96 -9.93
N ALA A 76 10.53 3.07 -10.71
CA ALA A 76 10.69 3.23 -12.15
C ALA A 76 9.51 2.60 -12.88
N ILE A 77 8.84 3.39 -13.72
CA ILE A 77 7.67 2.98 -14.50
C ILE A 77 8.05 2.99 -15.98
N HIS A 78 8.14 1.79 -16.58
CA HIS A 78 8.34 1.68 -18.03
C HIS A 78 7.06 2.06 -18.77
N GLY A 79 6.96 3.33 -19.16
CA GLY A 79 5.80 3.93 -19.80
C GLY A 79 6.18 4.91 -20.91
N GLY A 80 5.18 5.57 -21.50
CA GLY A 80 5.38 6.55 -22.53
C GLY A 80 5.89 6.00 -23.87
N ARG A 81 6.35 6.88 -24.74
CA ARG A 81 6.74 6.55 -26.13
C ARG A 81 8.05 5.78 -26.24
N LEU A 82 8.93 5.92 -25.27
CA LEU A 82 10.27 5.30 -25.29
C LEU A 82 10.29 3.92 -24.64
N ALA A 83 9.20 3.50 -24.02
CA ALA A 83 9.05 2.19 -23.44
C ALA A 83 8.48 1.18 -24.44
N ILE A 84 9.03 -0.02 -24.47
CA ILE A 84 8.70 -1.08 -25.42
C ILE A 84 7.78 -2.10 -24.73
N LEU A 85 6.63 -2.40 -25.35
CA LEU A 85 5.79 -3.52 -24.96
C LEU A 85 6.44 -4.85 -25.36
N PRO A 86 6.32 -5.90 -24.53
CA PRO A 86 6.74 -7.24 -24.94
C PRO A 86 6.01 -7.70 -26.20
N LYS A 87 6.75 -8.25 -27.13
CA LYS A 87 6.20 -8.94 -28.30
C LYS A 87 7.21 -9.97 -28.77
N GLU A 88 6.78 -10.88 -29.65
CA GLU A 88 7.63 -11.94 -30.18
C GLU A 88 8.93 -11.35 -30.76
N GLY A 89 10.09 -11.92 -30.34
CA GLY A 89 11.42 -11.48 -30.74
C GLY A 89 11.92 -10.18 -30.10
N LEU A 90 11.15 -9.54 -29.20
CA LEU A 90 11.54 -8.32 -28.50
C LEU A 90 11.33 -8.43 -26.99
N VAL A 91 12.39 -8.13 -26.24
CA VAL A 91 12.29 -7.94 -24.80
C VAL A 91 11.75 -6.53 -24.52
N GLY A 92 10.51 -6.46 -24.07
CA GLY A 92 9.88 -5.20 -23.65
C GLY A 92 9.63 -5.21 -22.13
N LEU A 93 9.84 -4.07 -21.49
CA LEU A 93 9.60 -3.88 -20.06
C LEU A 93 8.34 -3.08 -19.76
N ALA A 94 7.73 -2.47 -20.78
CA ALA A 94 6.46 -1.75 -20.62
C ALA A 94 5.28 -2.71 -20.44
N THR A 95 4.30 -2.28 -19.65
CA THR A 95 2.98 -2.90 -19.58
C THR A 95 1.92 -1.97 -20.16
N PRO A 96 0.75 -2.50 -20.59
CA PRO A 96 -0.36 -1.64 -20.99
C PRO A 96 -0.73 -0.62 -19.91
N LEU A 97 -0.80 -1.07 -18.66
CA LEU A 97 -1.10 -0.22 -17.50
C LEU A 97 -0.02 0.87 -17.32
N GLY A 98 1.27 0.52 -17.38
CA GLY A 98 2.37 1.48 -17.26
C GLY A 98 2.33 2.56 -18.36
N LYS A 99 1.93 2.19 -19.58
CA LYS A 99 1.77 3.16 -20.66
C LYS A 99 0.60 4.12 -20.41
N THR A 100 -0.56 3.58 -20.01
CA THR A 100 -1.72 4.43 -19.66
C THR A 100 -1.40 5.35 -18.47
N TYR A 101 -0.68 4.85 -17.48
CA TYR A 101 -0.28 5.65 -16.34
C TYR A 101 0.68 6.78 -16.74
N ALA A 102 1.66 6.51 -17.60
CA ALA A 102 2.58 7.52 -18.12
C ALA A 102 1.90 8.55 -19.02
N GLU A 103 0.84 8.17 -19.75
CA GLU A 103 0.04 9.11 -20.56
C GLU A 103 -0.75 10.08 -19.68
N HIS A 104 -1.09 9.68 -18.46
CA HIS A 104 -1.88 10.49 -17.54
C HIS A 104 -1.03 11.41 -16.64
N TRP A 105 0.13 10.94 -16.22
CA TRP A 105 0.96 11.60 -15.20
C TRP A 105 2.38 11.99 -15.64
N GLY A 106 2.82 11.48 -16.81
CA GLY A 106 4.20 11.64 -17.34
C GLY A 106 4.40 12.84 -18.28
#